data_95f28ec0d0e1413d856eb7397098b9fc
#
_entry.id   95f28ec0d0e1413d856eb7397098b9fc
#
_cell.length_a   1.000
_cell.length_b   1.000
_cell.length_c   1.000
_cell.angle_alpha   90.00
_cell.angle_beta   90.00
_cell.angle_gamma   90.00
#
_symmetry.space_group_name_H-M   'P 1'
#
loop_
_entity.id
_entity.type
_entity.pdbx_description
1 polymer ?
#
loop_
_entity_poly.entity_id
_entity_poly.type
_entity_poly.pdbx_seq_one_letter_code
_entity_poly.pdbx_strand_id
1 'polypeptide(L)'
;MNITENFTLEEFMHSDTAIAKGIKNDPGSREKLAITNLCAKLLQPLRDAIGKPISINSGYRCPELNAAVGGVPTSQHQKGEAADLSIGGKAGDLLEALEDSGLPFDQAILYRKNNFLHVSLKLEGEQRKQIIIKK
;
A
#
# COMPACT_ATOMS: atom_id res chain seq x y z
N MET A 1 -12.91 3.61 10.47
CA MET A 1 -13.93 3.04 9.56
C MET A 1 -13.32 1.88 8.77
N ASN A 2 -13.90 0.72 8.89
CA ASN A 2 -13.40 -0.45 8.15
C ASN A 2 -13.72 -0.32 6.66
N ILE A 3 -12.70 -0.58 5.82
CA ILE A 3 -12.87 -0.66 4.36
C ILE A 3 -13.21 -2.10 3.99
N THR A 4 -12.45 -3.04 4.52
CA THR A 4 -12.67 -4.48 4.40
C THR A 4 -12.52 -5.09 5.79
N GLU A 5 -12.65 -6.41 5.90
CA GLU A 5 -12.61 -7.10 7.20
C GLU A 5 -11.36 -6.76 8.01
N ASN A 6 -10.18 -6.69 7.36
CA ASN A 6 -8.91 -6.51 8.06
C ASN A 6 -8.20 -5.19 7.79
N PHE A 7 -8.82 -4.27 7.02
CA PHE A 7 -8.19 -2.99 6.69
C PHE A 7 -9.11 -1.81 6.95
N THR A 8 -8.54 -0.74 7.54
CA THR A 8 -9.28 0.48 7.89
C THR A 8 -8.73 1.69 7.15
N LEU A 9 -9.57 2.70 6.98
CA LEU A 9 -9.14 3.96 6.38
C LEU A 9 -8.07 4.63 7.24
N GLU A 10 -8.21 4.55 8.57
CA GLU A 10 -7.27 5.14 9.52
C GLU A 10 -5.84 4.60 9.33
N GLU A 11 -5.69 3.31 9.02
CA GLU A 11 -4.37 2.74 8.74
C GLU A 11 -3.69 3.38 7.53
N PHE A 12 -4.49 3.75 6.52
CA PHE A 12 -3.97 4.41 5.31
C PHE A 12 -3.62 5.87 5.54
N MET A 13 -4.27 6.53 6.50
CA MET A 13 -4.06 7.94 6.80
C MET A 13 -2.94 8.17 7.81
N HIS A 14 -2.61 7.15 8.61
CA HIS A 14 -1.62 7.29 9.68
C HIS A 14 -0.22 7.57 9.14
N SER A 15 0.46 8.55 9.73
CA SER A 15 1.85 8.87 9.43
C SER A 15 2.47 9.60 10.61
N ASP A 16 3.53 9.04 11.18
CA ASP A 16 4.26 9.69 12.26
C ASP A 16 4.88 11.02 11.80
N THR A 17 5.35 11.08 10.55
CA THR A 17 5.89 12.30 9.96
C THR A 17 4.82 13.38 9.86
N ALA A 18 3.63 13.02 9.40
CA ALA A 18 2.52 13.97 9.30
C ALA A 18 2.16 14.52 10.67
N ILE A 19 2.08 13.67 11.68
CA ILE A 19 1.79 14.08 13.05
C ILE A 19 2.87 15.03 13.57
N ALA A 20 4.14 14.68 13.40
CA ALA A 20 5.28 15.50 13.88
C ALA A 20 5.35 16.86 13.20
N LYS A 21 4.97 16.95 11.93
CA LYS A 21 5.04 18.20 11.15
C LYS A 21 3.72 18.94 11.08
N GLY A 22 2.66 18.43 11.69
CA GLY A 22 1.34 19.05 11.64
C GLY A 22 0.71 19.03 10.25
N ILE A 23 1.02 18.04 9.44
CA ILE A 23 0.48 17.89 8.09
C ILE A 23 -0.85 17.16 8.17
N LYS A 24 -1.88 17.73 7.53
CA LYS A 24 -3.20 17.12 7.46
C LYS A 24 -3.22 16.12 6.30
N ASN A 25 -3.18 14.83 6.63
CA ASN A 25 -3.06 13.75 5.64
C ASN A 25 -4.43 13.12 5.34
N ASP A 26 -5.37 13.93 4.87
CA ASP A 26 -6.74 13.48 4.58
C ASP A 26 -6.92 13.21 3.08
N PRO A 27 -7.33 11.99 2.70
CA PRO A 27 -7.58 11.68 1.28
C PRO A 27 -8.87 12.33 0.80
N GLY A 28 -8.87 12.76 -0.46
CA GLY A 28 -10.08 13.23 -1.13
C GLY A 28 -10.97 12.05 -1.57
N SER A 29 -12.09 12.37 -2.22
CA SER A 29 -13.08 11.36 -2.63
C SER A 29 -12.48 10.34 -3.59
N ARG A 30 -11.70 10.78 -4.57
CA ARG A 30 -11.07 9.88 -5.54
C ARG A 30 -10.04 8.98 -4.86
N GLU A 31 -9.23 9.55 -3.97
CA GLU A 31 -8.21 8.80 -3.24
C GLU A 31 -8.85 7.75 -2.31
N LYS A 32 -9.97 8.08 -1.67
CA LYS A 32 -10.73 7.11 -0.87
C LYS A 32 -11.27 5.96 -1.73
N LEU A 33 -11.71 6.27 -2.94
CA LEU A 33 -12.18 5.26 -3.88
C LEU A 33 -11.04 4.33 -4.29
N ALA A 34 -9.86 4.90 -4.57
CA ALA A 34 -8.66 4.12 -4.91
C ALA A 34 -8.23 3.22 -3.75
N ILE A 35 -8.24 3.74 -2.52
CA ILE A 35 -7.92 2.97 -1.31
C ILE A 35 -8.91 1.80 -1.15
N THR A 36 -10.19 2.05 -1.34
CA THR A 36 -11.22 1.02 -1.26
C THR A 36 -10.99 -0.08 -2.30
N ASN A 37 -10.68 0.34 -3.53
CA ASN A 37 -10.36 -0.58 -4.62
C ASN A 37 -9.13 -1.44 -4.30
N LEU A 38 -8.07 -0.82 -3.79
CA LEU A 38 -6.84 -1.50 -3.40
C LEU A 38 -7.10 -2.55 -2.32
N CYS A 39 -7.86 -2.18 -1.28
CA CYS A 39 -8.17 -3.10 -0.19
C CYS A 39 -9.05 -4.26 -0.64
N ALA A 40 -10.11 -3.97 -1.40
CA ALA A 40 -11.08 -5.00 -1.80
C ALA A 40 -10.50 -5.99 -2.81
N LYS A 41 -9.72 -5.50 -3.77
CA LYS A 41 -9.22 -6.33 -4.88
C LYS A 41 -7.85 -6.94 -4.66
N LEU A 42 -7.05 -6.34 -3.79
CA LEU A 42 -5.67 -6.80 -3.60
C LEU A 42 -5.34 -7.13 -2.14
N LEU A 43 -5.46 -6.17 -1.23
CA LEU A 43 -4.95 -6.35 0.13
C LEU A 43 -5.72 -7.39 0.95
N GLN A 44 -7.05 -7.34 0.91
CA GLN A 44 -7.86 -8.32 1.65
C GLN A 44 -7.68 -9.74 1.09
N PRO A 45 -7.76 -9.97 -0.25
CA PRO A 45 -7.45 -11.29 -0.78
C PRO A 45 -6.04 -11.78 -0.46
N LEU A 46 -5.04 -10.88 -0.47
CA LEU A 46 -3.67 -11.22 -0.12
C LEU A 46 -3.56 -11.60 1.37
N ARG A 47 -4.23 -10.84 2.24
CA ARG A 47 -4.31 -11.12 3.67
C ARG A 47 -4.89 -12.52 3.92
N ASP A 48 -5.95 -12.85 3.21
CA ASP A 48 -6.62 -14.14 3.32
C ASP A 48 -5.72 -15.28 2.84
N ALA A 49 -4.99 -15.04 1.74
CA ALA A 49 -4.08 -16.02 1.16
C ALA A 49 -2.89 -16.32 2.08
N ILE A 50 -2.32 -15.29 2.73
CA ILE A 50 -1.16 -15.47 3.60
C ILE A 50 -1.55 -15.98 4.99
N GLY A 51 -2.79 -15.78 5.39
CA GLY A 51 -3.33 -16.32 6.64
C GLY A 51 -2.79 -15.67 7.91
N LYS A 52 -2.20 -14.50 7.84
CA LYS A 52 -1.68 -13.76 9.00
C LYS A 52 -1.84 -12.26 8.84
N PRO A 53 -1.80 -11.50 9.94
CA PRO A 53 -1.99 -10.05 9.87
C PRO A 53 -0.96 -9.36 8.97
N ILE A 54 -1.44 -8.40 8.19
CA ILE A 54 -0.61 -7.52 7.38
C ILE A 54 -0.68 -6.12 7.99
N SER A 55 0.48 -5.52 8.26
CA SER A 55 0.57 -4.14 8.74
C SER A 55 0.83 -3.20 7.58
N ILE A 56 0.18 -2.04 7.59
CA ILE A 56 0.43 -1.00 6.60
C ILE A 56 1.40 0.01 7.21
N ASN A 57 2.62 0.06 6.66
CA ASN A 57 3.67 0.97 7.13
C ASN A 57 3.49 2.37 6.56
N SER A 58 2.97 2.46 5.33
CA SER A 58 2.66 3.71 4.65
C SER A 58 1.54 3.44 3.65
N GLY A 59 0.47 4.20 3.74
CA GLY A 59 -0.65 4.10 2.83
C GLY A 59 -0.78 5.36 1.99
N TYR A 60 -1.82 6.15 2.25
CA TYR A 60 -2.01 7.41 1.56
C TYR A 60 -1.01 8.47 2.02
N ARG A 61 -0.49 9.24 1.08
CA ARG A 61 0.32 10.44 1.35
C ARG A 61 -0.23 11.60 0.54
N CYS A 62 -0.67 12.66 1.22
CA CYS A 62 -0.98 13.90 0.51
C CYS A 62 0.30 14.46 -0.11
N PRO A 63 0.21 15.36 -1.10
CA PRO A 63 1.41 15.89 -1.78
C PRO A 63 2.43 16.49 -0.83
N GLU A 64 1.99 17.22 0.19
CA GLU A 64 2.88 17.81 1.19
C GLU A 64 3.64 16.75 1.98
N LEU A 65 2.95 15.71 2.43
CA LEU A 65 3.57 14.61 3.16
C LEU A 65 4.54 13.82 2.26
N ASN A 66 4.14 13.58 1.02
CA ASN A 66 5.00 12.86 0.07
C ASN A 66 6.32 13.59 -0.14
N ALA A 67 6.28 14.91 -0.27
CA ALA A 67 7.49 15.74 -0.39
C ALA A 67 8.33 15.67 0.90
N ALA A 68 7.68 15.72 2.06
CA ALA A 68 8.36 15.68 3.36
C ALA A 68 9.12 14.38 3.61
N VAL A 69 8.63 13.25 3.10
CA VAL A 69 9.29 11.96 3.26
C VAL A 69 10.21 11.61 2.07
N GLY A 70 10.38 12.52 1.13
CA GLY A 70 11.25 12.31 -0.02
C GLY A 70 10.69 11.38 -1.08
N GLY A 71 9.37 11.25 -1.16
CA GLY A 71 8.71 10.46 -2.19
C GLY A 71 8.79 11.14 -3.56
N VAL A 72 8.77 10.33 -4.63
CA VAL A 72 8.78 10.88 -5.98
C VAL A 72 7.45 11.60 -6.27
N PRO A 73 7.47 12.69 -7.08
CA PRO A 73 6.23 13.45 -7.38
C PRO A 73 5.14 12.63 -8.07
N THR A 74 5.49 11.50 -8.70
CA THR A 74 4.55 10.61 -9.37
C THR A 74 4.14 9.41 -8.53
N SER A 75 4.42 9.43 -7.23
CA SER A 75 4.14 8.31 -6.33
C SER A 75 2.66 7.94 -6.31
N GLN A 76 2.36 6.66 -6.46
CA GLN A 76 0.98 6.14 -6.35
C GLN A 76 0.42 6.24 -4.94
N HIS A 77 1.27 6.43 -3.91
CA HIS A 77 0.80 6.74 -2.55
C HIS A 77 -0.05 8.00 -2.52
N GLN A 78 0.24 8.99 -3.36
CA GLN A 78 -0.53 10.24 -3.44
C GLN A 78 -1.91 10.05 -4.06
N LYS A 79 -2.11 8.94 -4.78
CA LYS A 79 -3.38 8.64 -5.44
C LYS A 79 -4.25 7.67 -4.65
N GLY A 80 -3.77 7.18 -3.51
CA GLY A 80 -4.45 6.14 -2.75
C GLY A 80 -4.33 4.76 -3.40
N GLU A 81 -3.39 4.59 -4.32
CA GLU A 81 -3.22 3.37 -5.11
C GLU A 81 -2.10 2.46 -4.62
N ALA A 82 -1.42 2.83 -3.56
CA ALA A 82 -0.26 2.08 -3.07
C ALA A 82 -0.24 1.94 -1.57
N ALA A 83 0.39 0.87 -1.11
CA ALA A 83 0.64 0.62 0.31
C ALA A 83 1.96 -0.13 0.47
N ASP A 84 2.68 0.20 1.55
CA ASP A 84 3.88 -0.52 1.97
C ASP A 84 3.49 -1.46 3.10
N LEU A 85 3.74 -2.75 2.92
CA LEU A 85 3.22 -3.82 3.75
C LEU A 85 4.32 -4.58 4.49
N SER A 86 4.04 -4.95 5.74
CA SER A 86 4.90 -5.87 6.47
C SER A 86 4.07 -6.94 7.18
N ILE A 87 4.73 -8.04 7.53
CA ILE A 87 4.12 -9.16 8.26
C ILE A 87 5.07 -9.59 9.37
N GLY A 88 4.58 -10.41 10.29
CA GLY A 88 5.45 -11.05 11.28
C GLY A 88 6.25 -12.16 10.64
N GLY A 89 7.30 -11.79 9.91
CA GLY A 89 8.12 -12.70 9.13
C GLY A 89 8.76 -11.97 7.96
N LYS A 90 9.15 -12.72 6.93
CA LYS A 90 9.84 -12.16 5.77
C LYS A 90 8.84 -11.60 4.76
N ALA A 91 9.06 -10.36 4.33
CA ALA A 91 8.23 -9.72 3.32
C ALA A 91 8.25 -10.45 1.98
N GLY A 92 9.31 -11.23 1.71
CA GLY A 92 9.36 -12.10 0.53
C GLY A 92 8.21 -13.09 0.46
N ASP A 93 7.68 -13.52 1.61
CA ASP A 93 6.53 -14.41 1.67
C ASP A 93 5.27 -13.74 1.12
N LEU A 94 5.13 -12.42 1.32
CA LEU A 94 4.04 -11.64 0.73
C LEU A 94 4.13 -11.63 -0.80
N LEU A 95 5.34 -11.43 -1.32
CA LEU A 95 5.54 -11.43 -2.78
C LEU A 95 5.22 -12.80 -3.37
N GLU A 96 5.68 -13.87 -2.72
CA GLU A 96 5.40 -15.23 -3.17
C GLU A 96 3.88 -15.51 -3.18
N ALA A 97 3.18 -15.13 -2.12
CA ALA A 97 1.73 -15.28 -2.04
C ALA A 97 1.02 -14.47 -3.14
N LEU A 98 1.51 -13.27 -3.42
CA LEU A 98 0.95 -12.43 -4.48
C LEU A 98 1.11 -13.10 -5.85
N GLU A 99 2.29 -13.62 -6.15
CA GLU A 99 2.55 -14.31 -7.41
C GLU A 99 1.71 -15.58 -7.55
N ASP A 100 1.62 -16.37 -6.48
CA ASP A 100 0.88 -17.65 -6.50
C ASP A 100 -0.63 -17.46 -6.59
N SER A 101 -1.15 -16.35 -6.07
CA SER A 101 -2.59 -16.10 -6.01
C SER A 101 -3.21 -15.64 -7.33
N GLY A 102 -2.40 -15.10 -8.23
CA GLY A 102 -2.90 -14.51 -9.48
C GLY A 102 -3.68 -13.21 -9.29
N LEU A 103 -3.54 -12.55 -8.14
CA LEU A 103 -4.24 -11.29 -7.85
C LEU A 103 -3.74 -10.17 -8.76
N PRO A 104 -4.62 -9.20 -9.09
CA PRO A 104 -4.20 -8.05 -9.90
C PRO A 104 -3.30 -7.12 -9.07
N PHE A 105 -2.28 -6.55 -9.72
CA PHE A 105 -1.44 -5.50 -9.13
C PHE A 105 -0.75 -4.73 -10.26
N ASP A 106 -0.45 -3.47 -10.01
CA ASP A 106 0.29 -2.66 -10.96
C ASP A 106 1.79 -2.82 -10.77
N GLN A 107 2.25 -2.67 -9.53
CA GLN A 107 3.67 -2.81 -9.20
C GLN A 107 3.82 -3.48 -7.84
N ALA A 108 4.82 -4.34 -7.72
CA ALA A 108 5.22 -4.94 -6.46
C ALA A 108 6.72 -4.80 -6.32
N ILE A 109 7.17 -4.12 -5.28
CA ILE A 109 8.59 -3.89 -5.02
C ILE A 109 8.96 -4.49 -3.67
N LEU A 110 9.82 -5.49 -3.68
CA LEU A 110 10.30 -6.10 -2.45
C LEU A 110 11.57 -5.39 -2.00
N TYR A 111 11.52 -4.79 -0.81
CA TYR A 111 12.66 -4.14 -0.17
C TYR A 111 13.20 -5.09 0.90
N ARG A 112 14.17 -5.92 0.52
CA ARG A 112 14.70 -6.97 1.40
C ARG A 112 15.39 -6.43 2.64
N LYS A 113 16.17 -5.37 2.49
CA LYS A 113 16.91 -4.77 3.59
C LYS A 113 15.98 -4.23 4.67
N ASN A 114 14.90 -3.58 4.27
CA ASN A 114 13.92 -2.98 5.18
C ASN A 114 12.75 -3.90 5.51
N ASN A 115 12.70 -5.06 4.85
CA ASN A 115 11.72 -6.11 5.07
C ASN A 115 10.26 -5.64 4.92
N PHE A 116 9.97 -5.01 3.79
CA PHE A 116 8.58 -4.68 3.44
C PHE A 116 8.34 -4.84 1.94
N LEU A 117 7.08 -4.98 1.57
CA LEU A 117 6.64 -5.08 0.18
C LEU A 117 5.79 -3.87 -0.17
N HIS A 118 6.23 -3.10 -1.15
CA HIS A 118 5.41 -2.05 -1.75
C HIS A 118 4.50 -2.69 -2.79
N VAL A 119 3.20 -2.44 -2.72
CA VAL A 119 2.24 -2.90 -3.73
C VAL A 119 1.39 -1.74 -4.20
N SER A 120 0.95 -1.79 -5.46
CA SER A 120 0.03 -0.80 -6.01
C SER A 120 -0.99 -1.45 -6.90
N LEU A 121 -2.13 -0.78 -7.04
CA LEU A 121 -3.19 -1.18 -7.95
C LEU A 121 -3.82 0.10 -8.50
N LYS A 122 -3.77 0.28 -9.81
CA LYS A 122 -4.38 1.45 -10.44
C LYS A 122 -5.89 1.38 -10.31
N LEU A 123 -6.52 2.49 -10.00
CA LEU A 123 -7.97 2.58 -9.99
C LEU A 123 -8.54 2.44 -11.40
N GLU A 124 -7.83 2.99 -12.39
CA GLU A 124 -8.23 2.98 -13.79
C GLU A 124 -7.05 2.59 -14.68
N GLY A 125 -7.34 1.91 -15.77
CA GLY A 125 -6.33 1.51 -16.75
C GLY A 125 -5.74 0.13 -16.48
N GLU A 126 -4.81 -0.27 -17.34
CA GLU A 126 -4.19 -1.57 -17.25
C GLU A 126 -3.09 -1.61 -16.19
N GLN A 127 -3.04 -2.73 -15.46
CA GLN A 127 -2.00 -2.98 -14.46
C GLN A 127 -0.73 -3.45 -15.17
N ARG A 128 0.43 -2.88 -14.79
CA ARG A 128 1.73 -3.25 -15.38
C ARG A 128 2.20 -4.64 -14.97
N LYS A 129 1.79 -5.11 -13.80
CA LYS A 129 2.24 -6.37 -13.19
C LYS A 129 3.77 -6.43 -13.07
N GLN A 130 4.37 -5.28 -12.75
CA GLN A 130 5.82 -5.15 -12.65
C GLN A 130 6.30 -5.59 -11.26
N ILE A 131 7.30 -6.48 -11.25
CA ILE A 131 7.92 -6.93 -10.00
C ILE A 131 9.37 -6.44 -9.98
N ILE A 132 9.75 -5.78 -8.89
CA ILE A 132 11.11 -5.30 -8.66
C ILE A 132 11.57 -5.84 -7.30
N ILE A 133 12.78 -6.38 -7.26
CA ILE A 133 13.39 -6.85 -6.02
C ILE A 133 14.61 -6.00 -5.73
N LYS A 134 14.60 -5.32 -4.58
CA LYS A 134 15.72 -4.49 -4.11
C LYS A 134 16.41 -5.17 -2.94
N LYS A 135 17.71 -5.20 -2.99
CA LYS A 135 18.54 -5.82 -1.95
C LYS A 135 18.60 -4.99 -0.67
#